data_92619d6dbf4827a4d005b80074bf72b1
#
_entry.id   92619d6dbf4827a4d005b80074bf72b1
#
_cell.length_a   1.000
_cell.length_b   1.000
_cell.length_c   1.000
_cell.angle_alpha   90.00
_cell.angle_beta   90.00
_cell.angle_gamma   90.00
#
_symmetry.space_group_name_H-M   'P 1'
#
loop_
_entity.id
_entity.type
_entity.pdbx_description
1 polymer ?
#
loop_
_entity_poly.entity_id
_entity_poly.type
_entity_poly.pdbx_seq_one_letter_code
_entity_poly.pdbx_strand_id
1 'polypeptide(L)'
;MMKRIFYFLAILLGVAACSDNDTFTTSRSALLSFSADTVKMDTVFSNVGSSTYTFWVYNHSGDGIRLNSVRLKNGNQTGFRVNVDGSYLDNTMGSVATDLEVRKGDSIRVFVELTAPENHQQEPQLVEDDLLFLLESGVEQCVHLHGCSWDAQMLTDLVVRRDTTIESLKPIVLYGKGIEVDSGVVLTLRNTTLYFHAEAGINVHGTLKTENVVMRGDRLDHMFDYLPYDRISGQWGGISFTRSSVANELTDTEIRNASTAVSLDSAAVDSTAQRLTMIRCQVHNAKGDGVVARNSFIGLYYCQLTNTLGDCLSLYGGMADIDHCTLAQFYPFNANRGAALRFVNDNGLILYCTNSIMTGYGDDVVMGDCSDTTKIYAYQFVDCLMRTPEVKDDTVGFKRIQWETPKDSVQGKQHFVKIDEGNFYYDFHLDSLSTARGKGCYTD
;
A
#
# COMPACT_ATOMS: atom_id res chain seq x y z
N MET A 1 -30.67 -33.53 58.89
CA MET A 1 -31.84 -33.06 58.15
C MET A 1 -31.70 -31.58 57.69
N MET A 2 -31.34 -30.66 58.60
CA MET A 2 -31.18 -29.24 58.29
C MET A 2 -30.18 -28.86 57.10
N LYS A 3 -29.03 -29.54 56.98
CA LYS A 3 -28.09 -29.29 55.93
C LYS A 3 -28.63 -29.60 54.53
N ARG A 4 -29.49 -30.63 54.40
CA ARG A 4 -30.11 -30.99 53.09
C ARG A 4 -31.19 -29.99 52.67
N ILE A 5 -31.88 -29.38 53.60
CA ILE A 5 -32.90 -28.35 53.36
C ILE A 5 -32.22 -27.04 52.92
N PHE A 6 -31.04 -26.71 53.49
CA PHE A 6 -30.31 -25.56 53.14
C PHE A 6 -29.74 -25.62 51.66
N TYR A 7 -29.28 -26.81 51.25
CA TYR A 7 -28.86 -27.03 49.86
C TYR A 7 -30.03 -26.99 48.88
N PHE A 8 -31.20 -27.50 49.27
CA PHE A 8 -32.38 -27.40 48.42
C PHE A 8 -32.91 -25.98 48.29
N LEU A 9 -32.85 -25.20 49.37
CA LEU A 9 -33.23 -23.79 49.35
C LEU A 9 -32.22 -22.92 48.54
N ALA A 10 -30.92 -23.22 48.61
CA ALA A 10 -29.89 -22.55 47.82
C ALA A 10 -30.01 -22.87 46.32
N ILE A 11 -30.36 -24.09 45.95
CA ILE A 11 -30.63 -24.48 44.56
C ILE A 11 -31.91 -23.81 44.03
N LEU A 12 -32.96 -23.72 44.85
CA LEU A 12 -34.23 -23.04 44.49
C LEU A 12 -34.03 -21.52 44.27
N LEU A 13 -33.16 -20.87 45.06
CA LEU A 13 -32.81 -19.47 44.92
C LEU A 13 -31.92 -19.21 43.67
N GLY A 14 -31.10 -20.21 43.29
CA GLY A 14 -30.27 -20.11 42.06
C GLY A 14 -31.06 -20.25 40.76
N VAL A 15 -32.24 -20.91 40.78
CA VAL A 15 -33.09 -21.08 39.59
C VAL A 15 -34.05 -19.89 39.39
N ALA A 16 -34.33 -19.13 40.46
CA ALA A 16 -35.17 -17.92 40.36
C ALA A 16 -34.43 -16.67 39.87
N ALA A 17 -33.08 -16.73 39.71
CA ALA A 17 -32.27 -15.57 39.32
C ALA A 17 -32.08 -15.43 37.81
N CYS A 18 -32.69 -16.28 36.97
CA CYS A 18 -32.55 -16.24 35.51
C CYS A 18 -33.92 -16.17 34.79
N SER A 19 -34.85 -15.38 35.28
CA SER A 19 -35.97 -14.93 34.45
C SER A 19 -35.84 -13.42 34.26
N ASP A 20 -34.90 -12.98 33.42
CA ASP A 20 -35.03 -11.68 32.78
C ASP A 20 -36.25 -11.75 31.86
N ASN A 21 -37.39 -11.32 32.37
CA ASN A 21 -38.53 -11.04 31.53
C ASN A 21 -38.17 -9.77 30.74
N ASP A 22 -37.59 -9.95 29.54
CA ASP A 22 -37.36 -8.89 28.61
C ASP A 22 -38.72 -8.23 28.31
N THR A 23 -38.89 -7.01 28.82
CA THR A 23 -40.04 -6.19 28.48
C THR A 23 -39.68 -5.34 27.27
N PHE A 24 -40.61 -5.22 26.33
CA PHE A 24 -40.40 -4.39 25.12
C PHE A 24 -41.38 -3.23 25.13
N THR A 25 -40.93 -2.08 24.65
CA THR A 25 -41.73 -0.85 24.65
C THR A 25 -42.12 -0.42 23.24
N THR A 26 -43.37 0.04 23.11
CA THR A 26 -43.87 0.75 21.90
C THR A 26 -43.92 2.26 22.08
N SER A 27 -43.23 2.78 23.10
CA SER A 27 -43.15 4.22 23.35
C SER A 27 -42.38 4.92 22.24
N ARG A 28 -42.96 5.97 21.66
CA ARG A 28 -42.30 6.79 20.62
C ARG A 28 -41.12 7.60 21.16
N SER A 29 -40.98 7.75 22.47
CA SER A 29 -39.82 8.40 23.11
C SER A 29 -38.64 7.48 23.36
N ALA A 30 -38.84 6.16 23.27
CA ALA A 30 -37.78 5.18 23.34
C ALA A 30 -37.10 5.09 21.95
N LEU A 31 -35.91 5.64 21.85
CA LEU A 31 -35.14 5.72 20.61
C LEU A 31 -33.83 4.95 20.74
N LEU A 32 -33.36 4.42 19.63
CA LEU A 32 -32.00 3.89 19.51
C LEU A 32 -30.99 5.04 19.39
N SER A 33 -29.76 4.80 19.84
CA SER A 33 -28.63 5.68 19.55
C SER A 33 -27.59 4.93 18.70
N PHE A 34 -26.90 5.66 17.84
CA PHE A 34 -25.97 5.09 16.89
C PHE A 34 -24.55 5.60 17.20
N SER A 35 -23.53 4.75 17.05
CA SER A 35 -22.12 5.16 17.19
C SER A 35 -21.67 6.08 16.04
N ALA A 36 -22.42 6.09 14.93
CA ALA A 36 -22.22 6.99 13.80
C ALA A 36 -23.59 7.33 13.18
N ASP A 37 -23.81 8.58 12.83
CA ASP A 37 -24.98 9.04 12.06
C ASP A 37 -24.74 8.87 10.55
N THR A 38 -23.49 8.82 10.15
CA THR A 38 -23.03 8.64 8.78
C THR A 38 -21.86 7.68 8.73
N VAL A 39 -21.98 6.61 7.96
CA VAL A 39 -20.87 5.71 7.60
C VAL A 39 -20.22 6.26 6.34
N LYS A 40 -18.97 6.73 6.49
CA LYS A 40 -18.16 7.22 5.36
C LYS A 40 -17.20 6.11 4.95
N MET A 41 -17.38 5.62 3.75
CA MET A 41 -16.55 4.60 3.13
C MET A 41 -15.60 5.24 2.13
N ASP A 42 -14.44 4.62 1.96
CA ASP A 42 -13.44 5.05 0.99
C ASP A 42 -13.90 4.78 -0.45
N THR A 43 -13.09 5.21 -1.42
CA THR A 43 -13.28 4.91 -2.82
C THR A 43 -13.01 3.43 -3.09
N VAL A 44 -13.87 2.80 -3.88
CA VAL A 44 -13.69 1.43 -4.40
C VAL A 44 -13.77 1.43 -5.92
N PHE A 45 -13.15 0.44 -6.56
CA PHE A 45 -13.42 0.21 -7.98
C PHE A 45 -14.80 -0.41 -8.17
N SER A 46 -15.49 -0.01 -9.23
CA SER A 46 -16.80 -0.59 -9.59
C SER A 46 -16.70 -2.10 -9.72
N ASN A 47 -17.71 -2.81 -9.22
CA ASN A 47 -17.79 -4.27 -9.13
C ASN A 47 -16.73 -4.92 -8.21
N VAL A 48 -15.98 -4.15 -7.44
CA VAL A 48 -15.05 -4.64 -6.41
C VAL A 48 -15.60 -4.31 -5.03
N GLY A 49 -15.60 -5.29 -4.12
CA GLY A 49 -16.07 -5.10 -2.75
C GLY A 49 -15.12 -4.24 -1.93
N SER A 50 -15.68 -3.34 -1.11
CA SER A 50 -14.94 -2.59 -0.11
C SER A 50 -14.46 -3.46 1.06
N SER A 51 -13.67 -2.88 1.96
CA SER A 51 -13.57 -3.37 3.34
C SER A 51 -14.92 -3.32 4.03
N THR A 52 -15.08 -4.13 5.10
CA THR A 52 -16.26 -4.10 5.95
C THR A 52 -16.13 -2.98 6.97
N TYR A 53 -17.05 -2.06 6.93
CA TYR A 53 -17.22 -0.99 7.92
C TYR A 53 -18.20 -1.44 9.00
N THR A 54 -18.02 -0.93 10.22
CA THR A 54 -18.81 -1.37 11.35
C THR A 54 -19.25 -0.20 12.19
N PHE A 55 -20.53 -0.22 12.61
CA PHE A 55 -21.04 0.68 13.64
C PHE A 55 -21.96 -0.06 14.61
N TRP A 56 -22.24 0.56 15.76
CA TRP A 56 -23.07 0.02 16.80
C TRP A 56 -24.38 0.75 16.95
N VAL A 57 -25.43 0.01 17.29
CA VAL A 57 -26.75 0.51 17.58
C VAL A 57 -27.07 0.16 19.03
N TYR A 58 -27.28 1.16 19.87
CA TYR A 58 -27.46 1.01 21.31
C TYR A 58 -28.89 1.28 21.72
N ASN A 59 -29.37 0.51 22.69
CA ASN A 59 -30.62 0.81 23.38
C ASN A 59 -30.33 1.25 24.83
N HIS A 60 -30.49 2.54 25.09
CA HIS A 60 -30.33 3.12 26.43
C HIS A 60 -31.68 3.32 27.15
N SER A 61 -32.78 2.79 26.61
CA SER A 61 -34.10 2.90 27.22
C SER A 61 -34.28 1.94 28.39
N GLY A 62 -35.34 2.13 29.15
CA GLY A 62 -35.69 1.26 30.29
C GLY A 62 -36.16 -0.13 29.91
N ASP A 63 -36.56 -0.35 28.66
CA ASP A 63 -37.09 -1.59 28.09
C ASP A 63 -36.44 -1.93 26.77
N GLY A 64 -36.59 -3.16 26.26
CA GLY A 64 -36.18 -3.59 24.96
C GLY A 64 -36.92 -2.81 23.85
N ILE A 65 -36.30 -2.65 22.71
CA ILE A 65 -36.86 -2.05 21.49
C ILE A 65 -36.88 -3.09 20.39
N ARG A 66 -38.05 -3.30 19.77
CA ARG A 66 -38.21 -4.13 18.59
C ARG A 66 -38.16 -3.31 17.35
N LEU A 67 -37.48 -3.84 16.33
CA LEU A 67 -37.40 -3.29 15.00
C LEU A 67 -38.31 -4.09 14.07
N ASN A 68 -39.37 -3.48 13.55
CA ASN A 68 -40.22 -4.10 12.54
C ASN A 68 -39.42 -4.41 11.27
N SER A 69 -38.50 -3.47 10.91
CA SER A 69 -37.60 -3.70 9.80
C SER A 69 -36.36 -2.82 9.89
N VAL A 70 -35.25 -3.33 9.34
CA VAL A 70 -34.09 -2.53 8.94
C VAL A 70 -33.92 -2.73 7.44
N ARG A 71 -33.83 -1.63 6.66
CA ARG A 71 -33.78 -1.71 5.20
C ARG A 71 -32.93 -0.62 4.59
N LEU A 72 -32.37 -0.91 3.41
CA LEU A 72 -31.81 0.10 2.53
C LEU A 72 -32.97 0.85 1.84
N LYS A 73 -32.89 2.18 1.77
CA LYS A 73 -33.92 3.03 1.18
C LYS A 73 -34.07 2.79 -0.33
N ASN A 74 -32.92 2.67 -1.02
CA ASN A 74 -32.85 2.43 -2.46
C ASN A 74 -32.73 0.94 -2.81
N GLY A 75 -32.81 0.06 -1.81
CA GLY A 75 -32.64 -1.38 -1.99
C GLY A 75 -31.21 -1.68 -2.45
N ASN A 76 -31.07 -2.62 -3.44
CA ASN A 76 -29.77 -3.04 -3.95
C ASN A 76 -29.25 -2.19 -5.13
N GLN A 77 -29.87 -1.08 -5.46
CA GLN A 77 -29.54 -0.32 -6.66
C GLN A 77 -28.19 0.42 -6.54
N THR A 78 -27.81 0.77 -5.32
CA THR A 78 -26.55 1.49 -5.02
C THR A 78 -25.37 0.58 -4.76
N GLY A 79 -25.61 -0.72 -4.50
CA GLY A 79 -24.57 -1.73 -4.24
C GLY A 79 -24.13 -1.84 -2.78
N PHE A 80 -24.77 -1.13 -1.84
CA PHE A 80 -24.52 -1.36 -0.41
C PHE A 80 -25.03 -2.72 0.03
N ARG A 81 -24.22 -3.41 0.85
CA ARG A 81 -24.51 -4.70 1.47
C ARG A 81 -24.44 -4.55 2.98
N VAL A 82 -25.48 -4.92 3.66
CA VAL A 82 -25.59 -4.67 5.10
C VAL A 82 -25.94 -5.98 5.83
N ASN A 83 -25.29 -6.21 6.95
CA ASN A 83 -25.63 -7.25 7.90
C ASN A 83 -25.92 -6.59 9.25
N VAL A 84 -27.10 -6.83 9.81
CA VAL A 84 -27.53 -6.29 11.09
C VAL A 84 -27.66 -7.45 12.06
N ASP A 85 -26.77 -7.52 13.03
CA ASP A 85 -26.76 -8.53 14.08
C ASP A 85 -26.90 -9.98 13.57
N GLY A 86 -26.14 -10.31 12.52
CA GLY A 86 -26.18 -11.63 11.88
C GLY A 86 -27.26 -11.77 10.78
N SER A 87 -28.20 -10.83 10.68
CA SER A 87 -29.24 -10.83 9.64
C SER A 87 -28.77 -10.05 8.42
N TYR A 88 -28.52 -10.73 7.30
CA TYR A 88 -28.14 -10.09 6.06
C TYR A 88 -29.36 -9.50 5.34
N LEU A 89 -29.26 -8.27 4.89
CA LEU A 89 -30.26 -7.61 4.07
C LEU A 89 -30.22 -8.18 2.66
N ASP A 90 -30.94 -9.27 2.42
CA ASP A 90 -30.92 -10.01 1.16
C ASP A 90 -31.54 -9.20 0.01
N ASN A 91 -30.85 -9.12 -1.09
CA ASN A 91 -31.27 -8.41 -2.29
C ASN A 91 -32.54 -9.01 -2.91
N THR A 92 -32.72 -10.33 -2.81
CA THR A 92 -33.91 -11.02 -3.34
C THR A 92 -35.17 -10.71 -2.51
N MET A 93 -34.97 -10.28 -1.26
CA MET A 93 -36.01 -9.86 -0.32
C MET A 93 -36.18 -8.34 -0.21
N GLY A 94 -35.62 -7.59 -1.17
CA GLY A 94 -35.71 -6.13 -1.18
C GLY A 94 -34.76 -5.41 -0.23
N SER A 95 -33.65 -6.06 0.14
CA SER A 95 -32.64 -5.53 1.06
C SER A 95 -33.23 -5.11 2.42
N VAL A 96 -33.97 -6.02 3.03
CA VAL A 96 -34.72 -5.83 4.30
C VAL A 96 -34.39 -6.99 5.24
N ALA A 97 -34.20 -6.68 6.52
CA ALA A 97 -34.25 -7.61 7.65
C ALA A 97 -35.40 -7.22 8.57
N THR A 98 -36.09 -8.21 9.14
CA THR A 98 -37.26 -8.05 10.03
C THR A 98 -37.05 -8.73 11.36
N ASP A 99 -37.92 -8.40 12.31
CA ASP A 99 -38.01 -9.07 13.61
C ASP A 99 -36.71 -9.02 14.42
N LEU A 100 -36.00 -7.89 14.38
CA LEU A 100 -34.80 -7.67 15.17
C LEU A 100 -35.15 -7.06 16.53
N GLU A 101 -34.39 -7.44 17.55
CA GLU A 101 -34.56 -6.95 18.91
C GLU A 101 -33.27 -6.34 19.44
N VAL A 102 -33.37 -5.16 20.07
CA VAL A 102 -32.29 -4.60 20.88
C VAL A 102 -32.76 -4.54 22.33
N ARG A 103 -32.23 -5.45 23.14
CA ARG A 103 -32.64 -5.60 24.53
C ARG A 103 -32.28 -4.38 25.35
N LYS A 104 -32.90 -4.24 26.52
CA LYS A 104 -32.59 -3.16 27.46
C LYS A 104 -31.10 -3.09 27.82
N GLY A 105 -30.46 -1.95 27.58
CA GLY A 105 -29.06 -1.73 27.91
C GLY A 105 -28.07 -2.48 27.01
N ASP A 106 -28.56 -3.12 25.95
CA ASP A 106 -27.78 -3.89 25.00
C ASP A 106 -27.51 -3.11 23.71
N SER A 107 -26.69 -3.70 22.84
CA SER A 107 -26.35 -3.16 21.53
C SER A 107 -26.27 -4.25 20.48
N ILE A 108 -26.59 -3.88 19.24
CA ILE A 108 -26.39 -4.75 18.08
C ILE A 108 -25.34 -4.14 17.16
N ARG A 109 -24.68 -4.99 16.41
CA ARG A 109 -23.59 -4.61 15.51
C ARG A 109 -24.07 -4.61 14.06
N VAL A 110 -23.73 -3.57 13.34
CA VAL A 110 -24.05 -3.44 11.92
C VAL A 110 -22.76 -3.43 11.11
N PHE A 111 -22.72 -4.27 10.09
CA PHE A 111 -21.64 -4.36 9.13
C PHE A 111 -22.11 -3.84 7.78
N VAL A 112 -21.31 -3.01 7.15
CA VAL A 112 -21.61 -2.38 5.85
C VAL A 112 -20.45 -2.60 4.90
N GLU A 113 -20.76 -3.03 3.69
CA GLU A 113 -19.84 -3.14 2.56
C GLU A 113 -20.45 -2.43 1.34
N LEU A 114 -19.60 -1.99 0.42
CA LEU A 114 -20.01 -1.41 -0.85
C LEU A 114 -19.42 -2.22 -2.00
N THR A 115 -20.28 -2.65 -2.93
CA THR A 115 -19.90 -3.19 -4.24
C THR A 115 -20.73 -2.42 -5.27
N ALA A 116 -20.24 -1.24 -5.63
CA ALA A 116 -20.98 -0.35 -6.52
C ALA A 116 -20.98 -0.86 -7.96
N PRO A 117 -22.08 -0.71 -8.71
CA PRO A 117 -22.12 -0.98 -10.14
C PRO A 117 -21.28 0.04 -10.92
N GLU A 118 -20.98 -0.27 -12.18
CA GLU A 118 -20.36 0.70 -13.10
C GLU A 118 -21.25 1.94 -13.27
N ASN A 119 -20.62 3.10 -13.29
CA ASN A 119 -21.28 4.40 -13.44
C ASN A 119 -21.00 5.05 -14.80
N HIS A 120 -20.10 4.48 -15.61
CA HIS A 120 -19.66 4.95 -16.92
C HIS A 120 -19.06 6.36 -16.95
N GLN A 121 -18.47 6.77 -15.80
CA GLN A 121 -17.76 8.05 -15.67
C GLN A 121 -16.24 7.81 -15.64
N GLN A 122 -15.45 8.84 -15.95
CA GLN A 122 -14.00 8.79 -15.86
C GLN A 122 -13.49 9.02 -14.43
N GLU A 123 -14.19 9.88 -13.70
CA GLU A 123 -13.83 10.27 -12.34
C GLU A 123 -14.66 9.50 -11.31
N PRO A 124 -14.15 9.33 -10.08
CA PRO A 124 -14.89 8.70 -9.00
C PRO A 124 -16.24 9.40 -8.77
N GLN A 125 -17.30 8.63 -8.57
CA GLN A 125 -18.64 9.14 -8.31
C GLN A 125 -19.09 8.79 -6.89
N LEU A 126 -19.78 9.73 -6.25
CA LEU A 126 -20.39 9.53 -4.95
C LEU A 126 -21.55 8.52 -5.07
N VAL A 127 -21.57 7.57 -4.14
CA VAL A 127 -22.63 6.56 -3.98
C VAL A 127 -23.24 6.75 -2.60
N GLU A 128 -24.54 6.96 -2.54
CA GLU A 128 -25.26 7.25 -1.30
C GLU A 128 -26.48 6.34 -1.14
N ASP A 129 -26.75 5.95 0.07
CA ASP A 129 -28.01 5.31 0.50
C ASP A 129 -28.31 5.65 1.95
N ASP A 130 -29.52 5.36 2.38
CA ASP A 130 -29.97 5.49 3.76
C ASP A 130 -30.29 4.09 4.31
N LEU A 131 -29.74 3.77 5.48
CA LEU A 131 -30.13 2.59 6.24
C LEU A 131 -31.21 2.99 7.25
N LEU A 132 -32.42 2.53 7.03
CA LEU A 132 -33.63 2.93 7.76
C LEU A 132 -33.98 1.85 8.80
N PHE A 133 -34.19 2.28 10.04
CA PHE A 133 -34.58 1.46 11.18
C PHE A 133 -36.02 1.82 11.59
N LEU A 134 -36.98 0.97 11.23
CA LEU A 134 -38.39 1.15 11.61
C LEU A 134 -38.67 0.42 12.92
N LEU A 135 -38.87 1.20 13.99
CA LEU A 135 -39.21 0.68 15.30
C LEU A 135 -40.67 0.21 15.36
N GLU A 136 -41.01 -0.72 16.27
CA GLU A 136 -42.40 -1.16 16.54
C GLU A 136 -43.28 0.01 16.97
N SER A 137 -42.73 1.03 17.58
CA SER A 137 -43.44 2.29 17.94
C SER A 137 -43.89 3.11 16.73
N GLY A 138 -43.50 2.75 15.49
CA GLY A 138 -43.75 3.47 14.26
C GLY A 138 -42.78 4.66 14.03
N VAL A 139 -41.75 4.80 14.83
CA VAL A 139 -40.67 5.77 14.59
C VAL A 139 -39.67 5.18 13.61
N GLU A 140 -39.28 5.93 12.59
CA GLU A 140 -38.20 5.58 11.69
C GLU A 140 -36.95 6.43 12.01
N GLN A 141 -35.80 5.77 12.20
CA GLN A 141 -34.49 6.40 12.39
C GLN A 141 -33.59 6.04 11.22
N CYS A 142 -32.56 6.85 10.93
CA CYS A 142 -31.74 6.72 9.75
C CYS A 142 -30.24 6.80 10.09
N VAL A 143 -29.43 5.99 9.41
CA VAL A 143 -27.99 6.15 9.30
C VAL A 143 -27.63 6.32 7.82
N HIS A 144 -26.90 7.39 7.49
CA HIS A 144 -26.49 7.68 6.13
C HIS A 144 -25.28 6.83 5.72
N LEU A 145 -25.31 6.29 4.50
CA LEU A 145 -24.21 5.53 3.92
C LEU A 145 -23.64 6.29 2.73
N HIS A 146 -22.35 6.64 2.80
CA HIS A 146 -21.63 7.37 1.76
C HIS A 146 -20.38 6.59 1.37
N GLY A 147 -20.13 6.47 0.07
CA GLY A 147 -18.91 5.89 -0.51
C GLY A 147 -18.63 6.49 -1.87
N CYS A 148 -17.50 6.17 -2.46
CA CYS A 148 -17.18 6.56 -3.83
C CYS A 148 -16.90 5.33 -4.68
N SER A 149 -17.35 5.35 -5.93
CA SER A 149 -17.11 4.30 -6.93
C SER A 149 -16.33 4.86 -8.11
N TRP A 150 -15.31 4.15 -8.54
CA TRP A 150 -14.48 4.52 -9.69
C TRP A 150 -14.44 3.39 -10.71
N ASP A 151 -14.86 3.67 -11.93
CA ASP A 151 -14.81 2.71 -13.02
C ASP A 151 -13.37 2.45 -13.44
N ALA A 152 -13.01 1.17 -13.55
CA ALA A 152 -11.69 0.74 -13.98
C ALA A 152 -11.79 -0.34 -15.07
N GLN A 153 -10.75 -0.46 -15.88
CA GLN A 153 -10.59 -1.57 -16.80
C GLN A 153 -9.99 -2.77 -16.04
N MET A 154 -10.74 -3.85 -15.91
CA MET A 154 -10.28 -5.07 -15.25
C MET A 154 -9.61 -6.00 -16.24
N LEU A 155 -8.36 -6.41 -15.97
CA LEU A 155 -7.61 -7.35 -16.81
C LEU A 155 -7.08 -8.50 -15.94
N THR A 156 -7.13 -9.71 -16.46
CA THR A 156 -6.62 -10.92 -15.77
C THR A 156 -5.64 -11.64 -16.68
N ASP A 157 -4.45 -11.96 -16.16
CA ASP A 157 -3.42 -12.75 -16.85
C ASP A 157 -3.12 -12.21 -18.27
N LEU A 158 -2.82 -10.92 -18.38
CA LEU A 158 -2.53 -10.29 -19.66
C LEU A 158 -1.20 -10.77 -20.24
N VAL A 159 -1.22 -11.50 -21.34
CA VAL A 159 -0.01 -11.94 -22.07
C VAL A 159 0.19 -11.08 -23.32
N VAL A 160 1.31 -10.37 -23.35
CA VAL A 160 1.70 -9.48 -24.47
C VAL A 160 2.59 -10.26 -25.44
N ARG A 161 2.04 -10.66 -26.57
CA ARG A 161 2.69 -11.51 -27.60
C ARG A 161 3.17 -10.76 -28.83
N ARG A 162 2.99 -9.48 -28.90
CA ARG A 162 3.41 -8.57 -29.96
C ARG A 162 3.63 -7.18 -29.39
N ASP A 163 4.41 -6.37 -30.04
CA ASP A 163 4.63 -5.00 -29.62
C ASP A 163 3.30 -4.30 -29.38
N THR A 164 3.14 -3.78 -28.16
CA THR A 164 1.88 -3.25 -27.70
C THR A 164 2.14 -1.96 -26.92
N THR A 165 1.32 -0.96 -27.15
CA THR A 165 1.25 0.25 -26.34
C THR A 165 -0.06 0.28 -25.58
N ILE A 166 0.01 0.53 -24.27
CA ILE A 166 -1.14 0.75 -23.40
C ILE A 166 -1.08 2.19 -22.89
N GLU A 167 -2.13 2.92 -23.20
CA GLU A 167 -2.36 4.28 -22.72
C GLU A 167 -3.83 4.39 -22.31
N SER A 168 -4.11 4.87 -21.09
CA SER A 168 -5.48 4.92 -20.59
C SER A 168 -5.63 6.00 -19.52
N LEU A 169 -6.67 6.82 -19.66
CA LEU A 169 -7.11 7.75 -18.64
C LEU A 169 -7.90 7.06 -17.52
N LYS A 170 -8.52 5.91 -17.81
CA LYS A 170 -9.18 5.08 -16.80
C LYS A 170 -8.16 4.22 -16.09
N PRO A 171 -8.31 3.99 -14.77
CA PRO A 171 -7.51 3.02 -14.04
C PRO A 171 -7.55 1.65 -14.70
N ILE A 172 -6.41 0.97 -14.71
CA ILE A 172 -6.33 -0.43 -15.15
C ILE A 172 -6.02 -1.27 -13.91
N VAL A 173 -6.91 -2.21 -13.58
CA VAL A 173 -6.74 -3.13 -12.45
C VAL A 173 -6.35 -4.50 -12.96
N LEU A 174 -5.27 -5.06 -12.44
CA LEU A 174 -4.63 -6.29 -12.90
C LEU A 174 -4.79 -7.38 -11.84
N TYR A 175 -5.37 -8.49 -12.27
CA TYR A 175 -5.61 -9.69 -11.46
C TYR A 175 -4.77 -10.88 -11.95
N GLY A 176 -4.84 -11.97 -11.19
CA GLY A 176 -4.10 -13.20 -11.48
C GLY A 176 -2.59 -12.96 -11.39
N LYS A 177 -1.87 -13.31 -12.43
CA LYS A 177 -0.40 -13.06 -12.52
C LYS A 177 -0.05 -11.63 -12.97
N GLY A 178 -1.04 -10.84 -13.40
CA GLY A 178 -0.84 -9.49 -13.91
C GLY A 178 -0.47 -9.48 -15.39
N ILE A 179 0.73 -8.99 -15.74
CA ILE A 179 1.20 -8.85 -17.12
C ILE A 179 2.40 -9.77 -17.36
N GLU A 180 2.39 -10.51 -18.46
CA GLU A 180 3.53 -11.25 -18.97
C GLU A 180 3.92 -10.71 -20.36
N VAL A 181 5.19 -10.31 -20.53
CA VAL A 181 5.71 -9.81 -21.81
C VAL A 181 6.61 -10.87 -22.43
N ASP A 182 6.20 -11.43 -23.57
CA ASP A 182 6.94 -12.48 -24.28
C ASP A 182 8.34 -12.01 -24.72
N SER A 183 9.27 -12.95 -24.90
CA SER A 183 10.63 -12.67 -25.36
C SER A 183 10.63 -12.01 -26.74
N GLY A 184 11.44 -10.94 -26.90
CA GLY A 184 11.56 -10.19 -28.14
C GLY A 184 10.39 -9.24 -28.42
N VAL A 185 9.44 -9.13 -27.49
CA VAL A 185 8.27 -8.25 -27.58
C VAL A 185 8.50 -7.00 -26.75
N VAL A 186 8.02 -5.85 -27.23
CA VAL A 186 8.07 -4.57 -26.51
C VAL A 186 6.68 -4.21 -25.99
N LEU A 187 6.57 -4.08 -24.66
CA LEU A 187 5.43 -3.44 -24.02
C LEU A 187 5.78 -1.98 -23.72
N THR A 188 4.97 -1.07 -24.21
CA THR A 188 5.07 0.36 -23.89
C THR A 188 3.85 0.78 -23.07
N LEU A 189 4.08 1.36 -21.89
CA LEU A 189 3.04 1.93 -21.03
C LEU A 189 3.22 3.45 -21.02
N ARG A 190 2.15 4.20 -21.24
CA ARG A 190 2.17 5.67 -21.24
C ARG A 190 0.96 6.26 -20.56
N ASN A 191 1.17 7.36 -19.82
CA ASN A 191 0.09 8.19 -19.27
C ASN A 191 -1.02 7.36 -18.62
N THR A 192 -0.63 6.41 -17.77
CA THR A 192 -1.62 5.46 -17.18
C THR A 192 -1.26 5.11 -15.75
N THR A 193 -2.29 4.74 -14.97
CA THR A 193 -2.13 4.16 -13.64
C THR A 193 -2.54 2.69 -13.67
N LEU A 194 -1.62 1.84 -13.26
CA LEU A 194 -1.84 0.41 -13.09
C LEU A 194 -2.00 0.07 -11.62
N TYR A 195 -3.09 -0.58 -11.29
CA TYR A 195 -3.40 -1.10 -9.97
C TYR A 195 -3.28 -2.62 -10.01
N PHE A 196 -2.54 -3.18 -9.09
CA PHE A 196 -2.28 -4.61 -9.03
C PHE A 196 -2.97 -5.23 -7.83
N HIS A 197 -3.77 -6.25 -8.08
CA HIS A 197 -4.30 -7.11 -7.01
C HIS A 197 -3.17 -7.93 -6.39
N ALA A 198 -3.42 -8.50 -5.21
CA ALA A 198 -2.44 -9.34 -4.53
C ALA A 198 -1.85 -10.41 -5.46
N GLU A 199 -0.53 -10.58 -5.44
CA GLU A 199 0.27 -11.50 -6.26
C GLU A 199 0.39 -11.15 -7.75
N ALA A 200 -0.43 -10.24 -8.28
CA ALA A 200 -0.24 -9.74 -9.63
C ALA A 200 1.07 -8.93 -9.75
N GLY A 201 1.71 -8.96 -10.90
CA GLY A 201 2.95 -8.24 -11.16
C GLY A 201 3.19 -8.05 -12.65
N ILE A 202 4.40 -7.64 -13.03
CA ILE A 202 4.82 -7.58 -14.43
C ILE A 202 6.04 -8.50 -14.58
N ASN A 203 5.90 -9.56 -15.38
CA ASN A 203 6.98 -10.48 -15.72
C ASN A 203 7.45 -10.20 -17.14
N VAL A 204 8.70 -9.75 -17.29
CA VAL A 204 9.23 -9.25 -18.58
C VAL A 204 10.29 -10.19 -19.11
N HIS A 205 9.97 -10.93 -20.17
CA HIS A 205 10.92 -11.72 -20.94
C HIS A 205 11.47 -10.94 -22.15
N GLY A 206 10.73 -9.95 -22.61
CA GLY A 206 11.08 -9.03 -23.69
C GLY A 206 11.60 -7.69 -23.17
N THR A 207 10.97 -6.61 -23.60
CA THR A 207 11.33 -5.24 -23.24
C THR A 207 10.13 -4.50 -22.64
N LEU A 208 10.34 -3.80 -21.55
CA LEU A 208 9.36 -2.89 -20.96
C LEU A 208 9.85 -1.44 -21.11
N LYS A 209 8.98 -0.58 -21.65
CA LYS A 209 9.17 0.87 -21.68
C LYS A 209 8.01 1.56 -20.99
N THR A 210 8.33 2.54 -20.14
CA THR A 210 7.30 3.31 -19.45
C THR A 210 7.58 4.80 -19.53
N GLU A 211 6.51 5.60 -19.62
CA GLU A 211 6.57 7.05 -19.65
C GLU A 211 5.35 7.63 -18.93
N ASN A 212 5.57 8.36 -17.84
CA ASN A 212 4.52 8.93 -16.99
C ASN A 212 3.50 7.86 -16.52
N VAL A 213 3.98 6.89 -15.75
CA VAL A 213 3.19 5.73 -15.28
C VAL A 213 3.23 5.63 -13.78
N VAL A 214 2.09 5.33 -13.16
CA VAL A 214 2.00 4.97 -11.75
C VAL A 214 1.65 3.49 -11.62
N MET A 215 2.38 2.75 -10.79
CA MET A 215 2.18 1.33 -10.49
C MET A 215 2.06 1.13 -8.98
N ARG A 216 0.91 0.60 -8.53
CA ARG A 216 0.62 0.46 -7.10
C ARG A 216 -0.34 -0.70 -6.81
N GLY A 217 -0.53 -1.02 -5.53
CA GLY A 217 -1.61 -1.94 -5.13
C GLY A 217 -3.00 -1.38 -5.41
N ASP A 218 -3.97 -2.26 -5.58
CA ASP A 218 -5.35 -1.93 -5.96
C ASP A 218 -6.23 -1.43 -4.80
N ARG A 219 -5.72 -1.46 -3.56
CA ARG A 219 -6.46 -0.98 -2.39
C ARG A 219 -6.43 0.55 -2.32
N LEU A 220 -7.60 1.17 -2.37
CA LEU A 220 -7.79 2.62 -2.29
C LEU A 220 -8.30 3.06 -0.91
N ASP A 221 -8.63 2.11 -0.05
CA ASP A 221 -9.20 2.28 1.27
C ASP A 221 -8.14 2.32 2.40
N HIS A 222 -8.60 2.36 3.63
CA HIS A 222 -7.76 2.33 4.83
C HIS A 222 -7.76 0.94 5.46
N MET A 223 -6.59 0.49 5.96
CA MET A 223 -6.50 -0.68 6.82
C MET A 223 -7.03 -0.37 8.23
N PHE A 224 -6.72 0.82 8.71
CA PHE A 224 -7.22 1.43 9.95
C PHE A 224 -7.46 2.91 9.69
N ASP A 225 -8.29 3.58 10.46
CA ASP A 225 -8.63 5.01 10.28
C ASP A 225 -7.41 5.93 10.10
N TYR A 226 -6.29 5.58 10.73
CA TYR A 226 -5.03 6.32 10.65
C TYR A 226 -4.05 5.79 9.59
N LEU A 227 -4.32 4.64 8.96
CA LEU A 227 -3.37 3.94 8.09
C LEU A 227 -4.01 3.56 6.74
N PRO A 228 -3.88 4.41 5.71
CA PRO A 228 -4.35 4.05 4.38
C PRO A 228 -3.51 2.90 3.79
N TYR A 229 -4.14 2.03 3.01
CA TYR A 229 -3.43 0.96 2.30
C TYR A 229 -2.34 1.51 1.38
N ASP A 230 -2.47 2.73 0.91
CA ASP A 230 -1.44 3.42 0.13
C ASP A 230 -0.08 3.57 0.86
N ARG A 231 -0.06 3.33 2.17
CA ARG A 231 1.15 3.36 3.00
C ARG A 231 1.65 1.97 3.41
N ILE A 232 0.99 0.90 2.94
CA ILE A 232 1.33 -0.48 3.28
C ILE A 232 2.11 -1.11 2.14
N SER A 233 3.28 -1.67 2.45
CA SER A 233 4.13 -2.38 1.50
C SER A 233 3.65 -3.83 1.26
N GLY A 234 4.04 -4.42 0.12
CA GLY A 234 3.81 -5.83 -0.17
C GLY A 234 2.39 -6.15 -0.66
N GLN A 235 1.75 -5.23 -1.34
CA GLN A 235 0.41 -5.41 -1.89
C GLN A 235 0.38 -6.14 -3.24
N TRP A 236 1.50 -6.15 -3.97
CA TRP A 236 1.62 -6.76 -5.31
C TRP A 236 3.04 -7.24 -5.58
N GLY A 237 3.23 -8.03 -6.64
CA GLY A 237 4.47 -8.73 -6.93
C GLY A 237 5.65 -7.83 -7.31
N GLY A 238 5.40 -6.69 -7.96
CA GLY A 238 6.44 -5.83 -8.56
C GLY A 238 6.74 -6.16 -10.01
N ILE A 239 7.88 -5.67 -10.50
CA ILE A 239 8.36 -5.87 -11.87
C ILE A 239 9.55 -6.82 -11.84
N SER A 240 9.47 -7.92 -12.59
CA SER A 240 10.55 -8.90 -12.73
C SER A 240 11.07 -8.95 -14.16
N PHE A 241 12.35 -8.62 -14.34
CA PHE A 241 13.07 -8.74 -15.61
C PHE A 241 13.83 -10.06 -15.65
N THR A 242 13.36 -11.00 -16.43
CA THR A 242 14.00 -12.31 -16.59
C THR A 242 15.32 -12.21 -17.33
N ARG A 243 16.09 -13.30 -17.35
CA ARG A 243 17.40 -13.34 -18.02
C ARG A 243 17.40 -12.86 -19.47
N SER A 244 16.31 -13.08 -20.22
CA SER A 244 16.19 -12.70 -21.63
C SER A 244 15.80 -11.25 -21.84
N SER A 245 15.32 -10.58 -20.80
CA SER A 245 14.84 -9.20 -20.89
C SER A 245 16.02 -8.21 -21.07
N VAL A 246 15.90 -7.31 -22.03
CA VAL A 246 16.95 -6.34 -22.40
C VAL A 246 16.34 -5.00 -22.78
N ALA A 247 17.16 -3.94 -22.77
CA ALA A 247 16.83 -2.58 -23.24
C ALA A 247 15.54 -2.02 -22.59
N ASN A 248 15.39 -2.27 -21.29
CA ASN A 248 14.24 -1.77 -20.52
C ASN A 248 14.48 -0.31 -20.14
N GLU A 249 13.44 0.49 -20.25
CA GLU A 249 13.51 1.93 -20.00
C GLU A 249 12.28 2.38 -19.20
N LEU A 250 12.50 2.87 -17.97
CA LEU A 250 11.46 3.44 -17.14
C LEU A 250 11.72 4.94 -17.00
N THR A 251 10.79 5.75 -17.45
CA THR A 251 10.90 7.21 -17.41
C THR A 251 9.68 7.80 -16.72
N ASP A 252 9.88 8.78 -15.80
CA ASP A 252 8.82 9.43 -15.04
C ASP A 252 7.81 8.43 -14.44
N THR A 253 8.34 7.36 -13.81
CA THR A 253 7.54 6.24 -13.35
C THR A 253 7.58 6.12 -11.83
N GLU A 254 6.40 6.05 -11.22
CA GLU A 254 6.23 5.80 -9.80
C GLU A 254 5.87 4.33 -9.56
N ILE A 255 6.63 3.65 -8.70
CA ILE A 255 6.41 2.25 -8.30
C ILE A 255 6.32 2.21 -6.79
N ARG A 256 5.17 1.80 -6.23
CA ARG A 256 4.98 1.76 -4.79
C ARG A 256 4.19 0.57 -4.30
N ASN A 257 4.35 0.24 -3.02
CA ASN A 257 3.63 -0.79 -2.29
C ASN A 257 3.90 -2.23 -2.78
N ALA A 258 4.93 -2.46 -3.56
CA ALA A 258 5.27 -3.79 -4.07
C ALA A 258 5.88 -4.72 -3.01
N SER A 259 5.93 -6.00 -3.29
CA SER A 259 6.73 -6.97 -2.53
C SER A 259 8.23 -6.74 -2.76
N THR A 260 8.70 -6.77 -3.99
CA THR A 260 9.98 -6.23 -4.46
C THR A 260 9.66 -5.35 -5.67
N ALA A 261 10.01 -4.07 -5.62
CA ALA A 261 9.49 -3.16 -6.64
C ALA A 261 10.04 -3.47 -8.04
N VAL A 262 11.37 -3.65 -8.16
CA VAL A 262 12.03 -4.00 -9.42
C VAL A 262 13.09 -5.06 -9.16
N SER A 263 13.05 -6.16 -9.89
CA SER A 263 14.04 -7.24 -9.82
C SER A 263 14.59 -7.60 -11.20
N LEU A 264 15.91 -7.77 -11.29
CA LEU A 264 16.59 -8.27 -12.49
C LEU A 264 17.27 -9.60 -12.17
N ASP A 265 16.85 -10.66 -12.87
CA ASP A 265 17.53 -11.95 -12.82
C ASP A 265 18.96 -11.87 -13.38
N SER A 266 19.83 -12.73 -12.87
CA SER A 266 21.20 -12.79 -13.37
C SER A 266 21.27 -13.10 -14.88
N ALA A 267 22.00 -12.28 -15.61
CA ALA A 267 22.26 -12.46 -17.03
C ALA A 267 23.75 -12.23 -17.33
N ALA A 268 24.20 -12.54 -18.55
CA ALA A 268 25.53 -12.12 -18.99
C ALA A 268 25.55 -10.60 -19.11
N VAL A 269 26.58 -9.96 -18.52
CA VAL A 269 26.72 -8.51 -18.57
C VAL A 269 27.23 -8.09 -19.95
N ASP A 270 26.47 -7.28 -20.65
CA ASP A 270 26.93 -6.49 -21.78
C ASP A 270 27.41 -5.14 -21.24
N SER A 271 28.71 -4.90 -21.27
CA SER A 271 29.27 -3.65 -20.76
C SER A 271 29.02 -2.43 -21.68
N THR A 272 28.43 -2.65 -22.84
CA THR A 272 28.15 -1.59 -23.83
C THR A 272 26.69 -1.11 -23.79
N ALA A 273 25.80 -1.86 -23.14
CA ALA A 273 24.37 -1.55 -23.14
C ALA A 273 23.75 -1.82 -21.75
N GLN A 274 23.07 -0.84 -21.23
CA GLN A 274 22.27 -0.97 -20.01
C GLN A 274 21.09 -1.91 -20.27
N ARG A 275 20.92 -2.87 -19.39
CA ARG A 275 19.79 -3.79 -19.42
C ARG A 275 18.50 -3.14 -18.88
N LEU A 276 18.67 -2.23 -17.91
CA LEU A 276 17.63 -1.37 -17.37
C LEU A 276 18.16 0.04 -17.22
N THR A 277 17.45 1.01 -17.76
CA THR A 277 17.64 2.44 -17.50
C THR A 277 16.40 2.99 -16.79
N MET A 278 16.60 3.67 -15.68
CA MET A 278 15.54 4.38 -14.95
C MET A 278 15.87 5.88 -14.91
N ILE A 279 14.93 6.71 -15.33
CA ILE A 279 15.10 8.16 -15.42
C ILE A 279 13.94 8.86 -14.72
N ARG A 280 14.22 9.70 -13.72
CA ARG A 280 13.21 10.41 -12.91
C ARG A 280 12.13 9.48 -12.34
N CYS A 281 12.54 8.29 -11.92
CA CYS A 281 11.63 7.33 -11.33
C CYS A 281 11.58 7.45 -9.80
N GLN A 282 10.43 7.13 -9.22
CA GLN A 282 10.23 7.01 -7.79
C GLN A 282 9.89 5.58 -7.44
N VAL A 283 10.69 4.96 -6.57
CA VAL A 283 10.42 3.65 -5.98
C VAL A 283 10.23 3.84 -4.49
N HIS A 284 9.07 3.47 -3.99
CA HIS A 284 8.72 3.76 -2.61
C HIS A 284 7.95 2.62 -1.96
N ASN A 285 8.23 2.38 -0.66
CA ASN A 285 7.43 1.52 0.20
C ASN A 285 7.31 0.07 -0.30
N ALA A 286 8.44 -0.57 -0.62
CA ALA A 286 8.49 -2.01 -0.92
C ALA A 286 8.67 -2.84 0.37
N LYS A 287 8.08 -4.05 0.41
CA LYS A 287 8.23 -5.00 1.52
C LYS A 287 9.59 -5.73 1.48
N GLY A 288 10.16 -5.89 0.31
CA GLY A 288 11.54 -6.35 0.06
C GLY A 288 12.40 -5.18 -0.40
N ASP A 289 13.24 -5.44 -1.39
CA ASP A 289 14.11 -4.41 -1.97
C ASP A 289 13.33 -3.46 -2.90
N GLY A 290 13.81 -2.24 -3.00
CA GLY A 290 13.33 -1.29 -3.99
C GLY A 290 13.75 -1.71 -5.40
N VAL A 291 15.06 -1.73 -5.66
CA VAL A 291 15.63 -2.27 -6.89
C VAL A 291 16.68 -3.31 -6.53
N VAL A 292 16.59 -4.52 -7.08
CA VAL A 292 17.60 -5.54 -6.95
C VAL A 292 18.10 -5.96 -8.34
N ALA A 293 19.40 -5.76 -8.59
CA ALA A 293 20.04 -6.16 -9.84
C ALA A 293 21.09 -7.24 -9.59
N ARG A 294 20.96 -8.36 -10.31
CA ARG A 294 21.90 -9.46 -10.24
C ARG A 294 22.65 -9.56 -11.58
N ASN A 295 23.98 -9.42 -11.49
CA ASN A 295 24.88 -9.54 -12.63
C ASN A 295 24.32 -8.86 -13.90
N SER A 296 23.98 -7.60 -13.77
CA SER A 296 23.32 -6.78 -14.81
C SER A 296 23.95 -5.40 -14.89
N PHE A 297 23.95 -4.80 -16.09
CA PHE A 297 24.28 -3.38 -16.24
C PHE A 297 23.01 -2.54 -16.12
N ILE A 298 22.95 -1.64 -15.14
CA ILE A 298 21.81 -0.73 -14.90
C ILE A 298 22.27 0.73 -14.86
N GLY A 299 21.38 1.61 -15.27
CA GLY A 299 21.53 3.07 -15.13
C GLY A 299 20.38 3.66 -14.32
N LEU A 300 20.68 4.45 -13.30
CA LEU A 300 19.73 5.18 -12.49
C LEU A 300 20.06 6.67 -12.53
N TYR A 301 19.16 7.49 -13.08
CA TYR A 301 19.37 8.92 -13.29
C TYR A 301 18.22 9.73 -12.71
N TYR A 302 18.50 10.63 -11.77
CA TYR A 302 17.50 11.48 -11.10
C TYR A 302 16.40 10.68 -10.40
N CYS A 303 16.73 9.50 -9.88
CA CYS A 303 15.78 8.60 -9.28
C CYS A 303 15.71 8.77 -7.74
N GLN A 304 14.56 8.46 -7.18
CA GLN A 304 14.30 8.38 -5.75
C GLN A 304 13.93 6.95 -5.39
N LEU A 305 14.75 6.27 -4.58
CA LEU A 305 14.48 4.94 -4.05
C LEU A 305 14.42 5.04 -2.53
N THR A 306 13.23 4.82 -1.95
CA THR A 306 12.99 5.21 -0.55
C THR A 306 12.09 4.25 0.19
N ASN A 307 12.29 4.15 1.51
CA ASN A 307 11.38 3.50 2.44
C ASN A 307 11.04 2.05 2.08
N THR A 308 12.04 1.22 1.89
CA THR A 308 11.88 -0.22 1.67
C THR A 308 12.19 -1.00 2.95
N LEU A 309 11.56 -2.14 3.18
CA LEU A 309 11.93 -3.00 4.31
C LEU A 309 13.27 -3.71 4.03
N GLY A 310 13.50 -4.13 2.78
CA GLY A 310 14.82 -4.54 2.28
C GLY A 310 15.71 -3.35 1.98
N ASP A 311 16.71 -3.53 1.14
CA ASP A 311 17.58 -2.44 0.69
C ASP A 311 16.84 -1.54 -0.34
N CYS A 312 17.12 -0.24 -0.34
CA CYS A 312 16.55 0.62 -1.38
C CYS A 312 17.13 0.25 -2.76
N LEU A 313 18.43 -0.02 -2.81
CA LEU A 313 19.12 -0.55 -3.99
C LEU A 313 20.09 -1.65 -3.59
N SER A 314 19.94 -2.83 -4.21
CA SER A 314 20.84 -3.98 -4.04
C SER A 314 21.51 -4.36 -5.37
N LEU A 315 22.83 -4.37 -5.39
CA LEU A 315 23.66 -4.77 -6.55
C LEU A 315 24.47 -6.02 -6.20
N TYR A 316 24.19 -7.11 -6.89
CA TYR A 316 24.91 -8.37 -6.76
C TYR A 316 25.69 -8.66 -8.04
N GLY A 317 26.90 -8.12 -8.15
CA GLY A 317 27.71 -8.15 -9.38
C GLY A 317 27.16 -7.26 -10.51
N GLY A 318 27.86 -7.22 -11.63
CA GLY A 318 27.50 -6.47 -12.83
C GLY A 318 28.03 -5.06 -12.84
N MET A 319 27.30 -4.15 -13.47
CA MET A 319 27.66 -2.74 -13.60
C MET A 319 26.51 -1.83 -13.19
N ALA A 320 26.82 -0.69 -12.59
CA ALA A 320 25.82 0.31 -12.26
C ALA A 320 26.36 1.74 -12.43
N ASP A 321 25.60 2.57 -13.13
CA ASP A 321 25.80 4.00 -13.23
C ASP A 321 24.65 4.70 -12.46
N ILE A 322 24.99 5.47 -11.43
CA ILE A 322 24.01 6.13 -10.57
C ILE A 322 24.37 7.62 -10.55
N ASP A 323 23.46 8.46 -10.95
CA ASP A 323 23.69 9.89 -10.96
C ASP A 323 22.47 10.70 -10.53
N HIS A 324 22.67 11.70 -9.68
CA HIS A 324 21.63 12.56 -9.11
C HIS A 324 20.47 11.77 -8.45
N CYS A 325 20.78 10.70 -7.74
CA CYS A 325 19.79 9.86 -7.09
C CYS A 325 19.69 10.11 -5.57
N THR A 326 18.52 9.87 -5.04
CA THR A 326 18.25 9.84 -3.59
C THR A 326 17.92 8.43 -3.17
N LEU A 327 18.78 7.81 -2.37
CA LEU A 327 18.57 6.53 -1.73
C LEU A 327 18.36 6.79 -0.24
N ALA A 328 17.09 6.73 0.24
CA ALA A 328 16.77 7.17 1.59
C ALA A 328 15.95 6.14 2.36
N GLN A 329 16.60 5.54 3.37
CA GLN A 329 16.06 4.42 4.12
C GLN A 329 15.38 4.87 5.40
N PHE A 330 14.12 5.31 5.30
CA PHE A 330 13.26 5.72 6.42
C PHE A 330 12.03 4.83 6.59
N TYR A 331 12.11 3.53 6.26
CA TYR A 331 10.97 2.62 6.39
C TYR A 331 10.45 2.60 7.83
N PRO A 332 9.15 2.95 8.07
CA PRO A 332 8.68 3.25 9.42
C PRO A 332 8.27 2.01 10.22
N PHE A 333 7.87 0.91 9.55
CA PHE A 333 7.17 -0.19 10.22
C PHE A 333 8.09 -1.25 10.83
N ASN A 334 9.41 -1.18 10.61
CA ASN A 334 10.35 -2.15 11.16
C ASN A 334 11.72 -1.51 11.41
N ALA A 335 12.28 -1.75 12.59
CA ALA A 335 13.62 -1.29 12.92
C ALA A 335 14.72 -2.09 12.19
N ASN A 336 14.46 -3.36 11.85
CA ASN A 336 15.38 -4.23 11.10
C ASN A 336 15.16 -4.04 9.59
N ARG A 337 15.32 -2.83 9.12
CA ARG A 337 15.28 -2.47 7.69
C ARG A 337 16.64 -2.65 7.05
N GLY A 338 16.64 -2.80 5.72
CA GLY A 338 17.88 -2.89 4.92
C GLY A 338 18.65 -1.57 4.82
N ALA A 339 19.65 -1.57 3.96
CA ALA A 339 20.48 -0.41 3.65
C ALA A 339 19.83 0.54 2.61
N ALA A 340 20.36 1.75 2.49
CA ALA A 340 20.05 2.61 1.34
C ALA A 340 20.70 2.06 0.06
N LEU A 341 21.95 1.59 0.19
CA LEU A 341 22.69 0.95 -0.90
C LEU A 341 23.44 -0.28 -0.39
N ARG A 342 23.26 -1.41 -1.05
CA ARG A 342 24.09 -2.60 -0.90
C ARG A 342 24.76 -2.95 -2.22
N PHE A 343 26.08 -3.24 -2.21
CA PHE A 343 26.82 -3.61 -3.39
C PHE A 343 27.83 -4.72 -3.08
N VAL A 344 27.67 -5.84 -3.77
CA VAL A 344 28.40 -7.10 -3.54
C VAL A 344 29.04 -7.57 -4.83
N ASN A 345 30.32 -8.02 -4.78
CA ASN A 345 31.05 -8.46 -5.96
C ASN A 345 30.76 -9.91 -6.37
N ASP A 346 29.53 -10.36 -6.28
CA ASP A 346 29.13 -11.75 -6.46
C ASP A 346 29.67 -12.41 -7.77
N ASN A 347 29.85 -11.66 -8.83
CA ASN A 347 30.45 -12.13 -10.10
C ASN A 347 31.29 -11.04 -10.79
N GLY A 348 31.89 -10.18 -9.98
CA GLY A 348 32.52 -8.95 -10.42
C GLY A 348 31.55 -7.79 -10.42
N LEU A 349 31.96 -6.64 -9.86
CA LEU A 349 31.15 -5.43 -9.77
C LEU A 349 31.92 -4.20 -10.24
N ILE A 350 31.30 -3.36 -11.04
CA ILE A 350 31.76 -2.01 -11.37
C ILE A 350 30.63 -1.02 -11.04
N LEU A 351 30.86 -0.10 -10.10
CA LEU A 351 29.88 0.87 -9.63
C LEU A 351 30.42 2.29 -9.78
N TYR A 352 29.72 3.13 -10.51
CA TYR A 352 29.90 4.58 -10.54
C TYR A 352 28.67 5.25 -9.92
N CYS A 353 28.90 6.04 -8.86
CA CYS A 353 27.84 6.78 -8.20
C CYS A 353 28.25 8.23 -8.01
N THR A 354 27.51 9.14 -8.60
CA THR A 354 27.83 10.58 -8.59
C THR A 354 26.63 11.40 -8.11
N ASN A 355 26.92 12.58 -7.52
CA ASN A 355 25.91 13.60 -7.19
C ASN A 355 24.71 13.08 -6.40
N SER A 356 24.88 12.05 -5.59
CA SER A 356 23.77 11.28 -5.01
C SER A 356 23.77 11.35 -3.48
N ILE A 357 22.60 11.12 -2.89
CA ILE A 357 22.38 11.11 -1.45
C ILE A 357 22.05 9.69 -1.02
N MET A 358 22.78 9.16 -0.03
CA MET A 358 22.53 7.88 0.63
C MET A 358 22.40 8.13 2.12
N THR A 359 21.17 8.07 2.65
CA THR A 359 20.89 8.41 4.05
C THR A 359 19.75 7.56 4.62
N GLY A 360 19.45 7.69 5.90
CA GLY A 360 18.39 6.95 6.57
C GLY A 360 18.51 6.94 8.08
N TYR A 361 17.72 6.08 8.73
CA TYR A 361 17.73 5.92 10.18
C TYR A 361 19.01 5.25 10.71
N GLY A 362 19.58 4.32 9.94
CA GLY A 362 20.80 3.62 10.34
C GLY A 362 22.01 4.56 10.41
N ASP A 363 22.99 4.22 11.25
CA ASP A 363 24.27 4.96 11.31
C ASP A 363 25.20 4.54 10.17
N ASP A 364 24.94 3.42 9.56
CA ASP A 364 25.59 2.92 8.37
C ASP A 364 24.52 2.37 7.41
N VAL A 365 24.31 3.05 6.29
CA VAL A 365 23.29 2.68 5.29
C VAL A 365 23.90 2.39 3.92
N VAL A 366 25.24 2.31 3.83
CA VAL A 366 25.96 1.98 2.59
C VAL A 366 26.84 0.77 2.84
N MET A 367 26.42 -0.38 2.33
CA MET A 367 26.99 -1.70 2.62
C MET A 367 27.73 -2.26 1.40
N GLY A 368 29.06 -2.26 1.44
CA GLY A 368 29.91 -2.92 0.46
C GLY A 368 30.39 -4.28 0.96
N ASP A 369 30.39 -5.30 0.09
CA ASP A 369 30.99 -6.62 0.41
C ASP A 369 31.81 -7.13 -0.77
N CYS A 370 33.07 -7.48 -0.46
CA CYS A 370 34.01 -8.11 -1.38
C CYS A 370 34.28 -9.55 -0.94
N SER A 371 33.27 -10.41 -1.12
CA SER A 371 33.35 -11.81 -0.73
C SER A 371 34.30 -12.65 -1.63
N ASP A 372 34.44 -12.30 -2.90
CA ASP A 372 35.34 -12.95 -3.87
C ASP A 372 36.42 -11.99 -4.37
N THR A 373 37.57 -12.02 -3.72
CA THR A 373 38.73 -11.19 -4.08
C THR A 373 39.37 -11.56 -5.43
N THR A 374 38.95 -12.64 -6.07
CA THR A 374 39.44 -13.04 -7.41
C THR A 374 38.70 -12.29 -8.54
N LYS A 375 37.59 -11.64 -8.23
CA LYS A 375 36.75 -10.91 -9.16
C LYS A 375 37.02 -9.41 -9.06
N ILE A 376 36.64 -8.68 -10.12
CA ILE A 376 36.71 -7.24 -10.13
C ILE A 376 35.75 -6.69 -9.06
N TYR A 377 36.25 -5.80 -8.22
CA TYR A 377 35.47 -5.02 -7.27
C TYR A 377 35.92 -3.57 -7.38
N ALA A 378 35.32 -2.85 -8.33
CA ALA A 378 35.64 -1.47 -8.61
C ALA A 378 34.42 -0.60 -8.30
N TYR A 379 34.60 0.41 -7.48
CA TYR A 379 33.56 1.39 -7.19
C TYR A 379 34.14 2.78 -7.09
N GLN A 380 33.33 3.76 -7.42
CA GLN A 380 33.67 5.17 -7.27
C GLN A 380 32.44 5.98 -6.88
N PHE A 381 32.55 6.67 -5.76
CA PHE A 381 31.57 7.65 -5.29
C PHE A 381 32.17 9.03 -5.42
N VAL A 382 31.47 9.96 -6.09
CA VAL A 382 31.97 11.31 -6.34
C VAL A 382 30.87 12.32 -6.06
N ASP A 383 31.18 13.37 -5.30
CA ASP A 383 30.21 14.42 -4.94
C ASP A 383 28.93 13.88 -4.29
N CYS A 384 29.06 12.86 -3.44
CA CYS A 384 27.94 12.23 -2.76
C CYS A 384 27.83 12.67 -1.30
N LEU A 385 26.61 12.64 -0.77
CA LEU A 385 26.34 12.68 0.65
C LEU A 385 26.04 11.26 1.14
N MET A 386 26.78 10.78 2.13
CA MET A 386 26.72 9.39 2.57
C MET A 386 26.63 9.27 4.08
N ARG A 387 25.62 8.56 4.57
CA ARG A 387 25.48 8.19 5.98
C ARG A 387 26.09 6.81 6.21
N THR A 388 27.40 6.80 6.41
CA THR A 388 28.23 5.64 6.70
C THR A 388 29.49 6.12 7.43
N PRO A 389 30.19 5.29 8.20
CA PRO A 389 31.49 5.67 8.78
C PRO A 389 32.48 6.15 7.71
N GLU A 390 33.19 7.25 7.99
CA GLU A 390 34.15 7.83 7.07
C GLU A 390 35.25 6.83 6.71
N VAL A 391 35.44 6.58 5.41
CA VAL A 391 36.51 5.75 4.87
C VAL A 391 37.70 6.65 4.51
N LYS A 392 38.79 6.54 5.27
CA LYS A 392 39.97 7.46 5.14
C LYS A 392 41.03 6.96 4.16
N ASP A 393 41.14 5.64 4.04
CA ASP A 393 42.27 5.02 3.33
C ASP A 393 41.99 4.72 1.84
N ASP A 394 40.75 4.92 1.39
CA ASP A 394 40.35 4.71 -0.03
C ASP A 394 40.01 6.04 -0.72
N THR A 395 41.06 6.75 -1.16
CA THR A 395 40.90 8.01 -1.90
C THR A 395 40.55 7.85 -3.39
N VAL A 396 40.58 6.60 -3.89
CA VAL A 396 40.18 6.27 -5.28
C VAL A 396 38.68 6.02 -5.35
N GLY A 397 38.18 5.24 -4.40
CA GLY A 397 36.74 4.90 -4.32
C GLY A 397 35.86 6.05 -3.85
N PHE A 398 36.41 6.98 -3.04
CA PHE A 398 35.64 8.07 -2.44
C PHE A 398 36.27 9.42 -2.74
N LYS A 399 35.56 10.28 -3.49
CA LYS A 399 36.02 11.60 -3.88
C LYS A 399 35.01 12.68 -3.55
N ARG A 400 35.40 13.70 -2.79
CA ARG A 400 34.55 14.83 -2.38
C ARG A 400 33.24 14.37 -1.73
N ILE A 401 33.35 13.45 -0.79
CA ILE A 401 32.19 12.91 -0.06
C ILE A 401 31.87 13.82 1.12
N GLN A 402 30.60 14.11 1.31
CA GLN A 402 30.06 14.66 2.54
C GLN A 402 29.60 13.49 3.42
N TRP A 403 30.39 13.22 4.48
CA TRP A 403 30.05 12.16 5.44
C TRP A 403 29.06 12.66 6.46
N GLU A 404 27.92 11.97 6.60
CA GLU A 404 27.02 12.13 7.73
C GLU A 404 27.50 11.25 8.88
N THR A 405 27.73 11.85 10.04
CA THR A 405 28.18 11.09 11.19
C THR A 405 27.01 10.62 12.06
N PRO A 406 27.16 9.50 12.83
CA PRO A 406 26.16 9.02 13.78
C PRO A 406 25.77 10.05 14.86
N LYS A 407 26.60 11.07 15.08
CA LYS A 407 26.35 12.15 16.05
C LYS A 407 25.29 13.14 15.60
N ASP A 408 24.91 13.13 14.33
CA ASP A 408 23.85 13.99 13.83
C ASP A 408 22.50 13.44 14.29
N SER A 409 21.98 14.02 15.35
CA SER A 409 20.74 13.56 16.02
C SER A 409 19.50 13.58 15.12
N VAL A 410 19.57 14.19 13.95
CA VAL A 410 18.48 14.36 13.00
C VAL A 410 18.44 13.24 11.94
N GLN A 411 19.47 12.39 11.88
CA GLN A 411 19.49 11.16 11.05
C GLN A 411 19.21 11.40 9.56
N GLY A 412 19.77 12.45 8.95
CA GLY A 412 19.56 12.77 7.54
C GLY A 412 18.21 13.39 7.20
N LYS A 413 17.25 13.44 8.12
CA LYS A 413 15.93 14.05 7.90
C LYS A 413 16.02 15.53 7.53
N GLN A 414 17.03 16.25 8.04
CA GLN A 414 17.28 17.66 7.75
C GLN A 414 17.56 17.96 6.28
N HIS A 415 17.86 16.96 5.47
CA HIS A 415 18.09 17.17 4.05
C HIS A 415 16.81 17.33 3.26
N PHE A 416 15.67 16.94 3.82
CA PHE A 416 14.39 16.84 3.12
C PHE A 416 13.34 17.80 3.68
N VAL A 417 12.45 18.26 2.82
CA VAL A 417 11.37 19.18 3.18
C VAL A 417 10.52 18.58 4.30
N LYS A 418 10.21 17.27 4.25
CA LYS A 418 9.46 16.65 5.33
C LYS A 418 9.67 15.13 5.40
N ILE A 419 9.94 14.64 6.60
CA ILE A 419 9.89 13.23 6.97
C ILE A 419 8.99 13.12 8.20
N ASP A 420 7.72 12.83 8.00
CA ASP A 420 6.68 12.76 9.03
C ASP A 420 6.22 11.30 9.20
N GLU A 421 6.86 10.62 10.13
CA GLU A 421 6.59 9.21 10.42
C GLU A 421 5.21 8.98 11.03
N GLY A 422 4.72 9.95 11.83
CA GLY A 422 3.44 9.83 12.52
C GLY A 422 2.24 9.86 11.57
N ASN A 423 2.37 10.57 10.46
CA ASN A 423 1.36 10.68 9.43
C ASN A 423 1.74 9.93 8.15
N PHE A 424 2.84 9.19 8.13
CA PHE A 424 3.38 8.48 6.96
C PHE A 424 3.52 9.38 5.72
N TYR A 425 3.92 10.63 5.95
CA TYR A 425 4.09 11.62 4.88
C TYR A 425 5.57 11.91 4.67
N TYR A 426 6.04 11.72 3.45
CA TYR A 426 7.44 11.84 3.05
C TYR A 426 7.57 12.73 1.83
N ASP A 427 8.26 13.86 1.99
CA ASP A 427 8.65 14.76 0.91
C ASP A 427 10.18 14.80 0.85
N PHE A 428 10.73 14.07 -0.11
CA PHE A 428 12.17 13.95 -0.32
C PHE A 428 12.77 15.05 -1.20
N HIS A 429 12.05 16.12 -1.49
CA HIS A 429 12.67 17.31 -2.07
C HIS A 429 13.65 17.89 -1.07
N LEU A 430 14.78 18.43 -1.60
CA LEU A 430 15.79 19.00 -0.73
C LEU A 430 15.29 20.27 -0.03
N ASP A 431 15.39 20.27 1.30
CA ASP A 431 15.12 21.46 2.11
C ASP A 431 16.07 22.61 1.73
N SER A 432 15.63 23.83 1.92
CA SER A 432 16.42 25.04 1.61
C SER A 432 17.73 25.12 2.43
N LEU A 433 17.77 24.50 3.59
CA LEU A 433 18.91 24.43 4.51
C LEU A 433 19.75 23.16 4.32
N SER A 434 19.39 22.29 3.41
CA SER A 434 20.13 21.06 3.16
C SER A 434 21.55 21.35 2.68
N THR A 435 22.53 20.73 3.34
CA THR A 435 23.94 20.83 2.94
C THR A 435 24.26 20.11 1.64
N ALA A 436 23.36 19.24 1.16
CA ALA A 436 23.47 18.58 -0.13
C ALA A 436 23.11 19.50 -1.31
N ARG A 437 22.40 20.59 -1.04
CA ARG A 437 21.93 21.50 -2.08
C ARG A 437 23.08 22.21 -2.79
N GLY A 438 23.08 22.17 -4.14
CA GLY A 438 24.09 22.80 -4.97
C GLY A 438 25.48 22.15 -4.87
N LYS A 439 25.57 20.91 -4.38
CA LYS A 439 26.83 20.17 -4.30
C LYS A 439 27.07 19.22 -5.47
N GLY A 440 26.02 18.83 -6.19
CA GLY A 440 26.15 18.06 -7.42
C GLY A 440 26.82 18.91 -8.50
N CYS A 441 27.71 18.31 -9.28
CA CYS A 441 28.22 18.93 -10.49
C CYS A 441 27.13 18.89 -11.56
N TYR A 442 26.65 20.05 -11.98
CA TYR A 442 25.89 20.12 -13.24
C TYR A 442 26.88 19.88 -14.37
N THR A 443 26.73 18.77 -15.06
CA THR A 443 27.21 18.70 -16.45
C THR A 443 26.06 19.19 -17.31
N ASP A 444 26.20 20.38 -17.91
CA ASP A 444 25.27 20.93 -18.89
C ASP A 444 25.04 19.96 -20.06
#